data_bfcd7a86138786d804c5c7d488a4869b
#
_entry.id   bfcd7a86138786d804c5c7d488a4869b
#
_cell.length_a   1.000
_cell.length_b   1.000
_cell.length_c   1.000
_cell.angle_alpha   90.00
_cell.angle_beta   90.00
_cell.angle_gamma   90.00
#
_symmetry.space_group_name_H-M   'P 1'
#
loop_
_entity.id
_entity.type
_entity.pdbx_description
1 polymer ?
#
loop_
_entity_poly.entity_id
_entity_poly.type
_entity_poly.pdbx_seq_one_letter_code
_entity_poly.pdbx_strand_id
1 'polypeptide(L)'
;MRRFAQRFHVLAVDLGGLMIKVGQFLSSRLDVLPPEITKELEGLQDEVPPVSFSAIRTLAEAELGASLERLFASVEETPIAAASLGQAHRARLRPGDAADTGLESVVLKVQRPGIDAIVDVDLAALRKVGGWLSRVRLVSDRADVPALVEEFAQTSLEEIDYLNEGANAERFAVEFADDSRVGVPDVVWERSTRRVLTLEDVTAIKITDTAALLAAGIDPAQVAPVFASVMFDQMFTTGFFHADPHPGNIFVTPVAGPSAERAWKLTFIDFGMMGEVPANTRSGLRKLLIAAAERDGEGLVTAIRNVGVLVPSADTVELERAMTHLFARFGGMGFAELREVDPREFRDFAVEFGDVVRSLPFQLPENFLLIIRAMSLTSGVCSSLDERFNLWDSVEPYAAQLLRDERGNIVQDVAQQALDAAVLAVGLPKRLNGVLTRLEDGSLAVASPRLEQQVRRLDRTVQRSASALVFGALLIAGSVVRADDTVLGNVLMIVSLVPLLHGLWAGRSGL
;
A
#
# COMPACT_ATOMS: atom_id res chain seq x y z
N MET A 1 -22.26 -22.51 -9.21
CA MET A 1 -21.15 -21.75 -8.58
C MET A 1 -20.59 -22.49 -7.37
N ARG A 2 -21.34 -22.72 -6.27
CA ARG A 2 -20.86 -23.40 -5.05
C ARG A 2 -20.23 -24.79 -5.29
N ARG A 3 -20.83 -25.65 -6.16
CA ARG A 3 -20.22 -26.95 -6.52
C ARG A 3 -18.88 -26.84 -7.25
N PHE A 4 -18.65 -25.73 -7.94
CA PHE A 4 -17.38 -25.47 -8.60
C PHE A 4 -16.32 -25.05 -7.55
N ALA A 5 -16.67 -24.16 -6.62
CA ALA A 5 -15.80 -23.76 -5.52
C ALA A 5 -15.39 -24.97 -4.64
N GLN A 6 -16.33 -25.85 -4.32
CA GLN A 6 -16.04 -27.09 -3.59
C GLN A 6 -15.08 -28.02 -4.33
N ARG A 7 -15.24 -28.19 -5.64
CA ARG A 7 -14.31 -28.98 -6.45
C ARG A 7 -12.93 -28.35 -6.53
N PHE A 8 -12.89 -27.02 -6.65
CA PHE A 8 -11.63 -26.28 -6.63
C PHE A 8 -10.95 -26.42 -5.27
N HIS A 9 -11.69 -26.30 -4.17
CA HIS A 9 -11.17 -26.49 -2.82
C HIS A 9 -10.50 -27.86 -2.66
N VAL A 10 -11.20 -28.95 -3.03
CA VAL A 10 -10.63 -30.32 -2.99
C VAL A 10 -9.38 -30.42 -3.85
N LEU A 11 -9.44 -29.88 -5.09
CA LEU A 11 -8.29 -29.91 -5.99
C LEU A 11 -7.09 -29.10 -5.45
N ALA A 12 -7.35 -27.93 -4.83
CA ALA A 12 -6.32 -27.09 -4.25
C ALA A 12 -5.62 -27.80 -3.07
N VAL A 13 -6.38 -28.50 -2.24
CA VAL A 13 -5.83 -29.31 -1.14
C VAL A 13 -5.02 -30.50 -1.68
N ASP A 14 -5.51 -31.20 -2.71
CA ASP A 14 -4.83 -32.35 -3.31
C ASP A 14 -3.51 -31.95 -4.03
N LEU A 15 -3.51 -30.81 -4.72
CA LEU A 15 -2.33 -30.28 -5.41
C LEU A 15 -1.34 -29.61 -4.43
N GLY A 16 -1.85 -29.05 -3.33
CA GLY A 16 -1.03 -28.34 -2.34
C GLY A 16 -0.34 -27.10 -2.91
N GLY A 17 0.72 -26.65 -2.23
CA GLY A 17 1.60 -25.58 -2.70
C GLY A 17 0.87 -24.29 -3.09
N LEU A 18 1.15 -23.79 -4.30
CA LEU A 18 0.61 -22.53 -4.80
C LEU A 18 -0.91 -22.57 -5.02
N MET A 19 -1.52 -23.73 -5.27
CA MET A 19 -2.97 -23.83 -5.48
C MET A 19 -3.79 -23.50 -4.24
N ILE A 20 -3.29 -23.79 -3.05
CA ILE A 20 -3.87 -23.33 -1.78
C ILE A 20 -3.84 -21.80 -1.72
N LYS A 21 -2.70 -21.21 -2.04
CA LYS A 21 -2.51 -19.75 -2.10
C LYS A 21 -3.41 -19.07 -3.13
N VAL A 22 -3.59 -19.69 -4.31
CA VAL A 22 -4.59 -19.23 -5.30
C VAL A 22 -6.00 -19.18 -4.69
N GLY A 23 -6.37 -20.20 -3.94
CA GLY A 23 -7.67 -20.21 -3.25
C GLY A 23 -7.78 -19.13 -2.18
N GLN A 24 -6.74 -18.93 -1.39
CA GLN A 24 -6.67 -17.87 -0.37
C GLN A 24 -6.72 -16.47 -1.01
N PHE A 25 -5.95 -16.23 -2.08
CA PHE A 25 -6.01 -15.00 -2.86
C PHE A 25 -7.40 -14.75 -3.43
N LEU A 26 -8.00 -15.76 -4.06
CA LEU A 26 -9.35 -15.65 -4.60
C LEU A 26 -10.42 -15.44 -3.51
N SER A 27 -10.22 -15.96 -2.30
CA SER A 27 -11.14 -15.74 -1.19
C SER A 27 -11.16 -14.27 -0.72
N SER A 28 -10.07 -13.53 -0.91
CA SER A 28 -9.98 -12.11 -0.58
C SER A 28 -10.60 -11.19 -1.64
N ARG A 29 -10.89 -11.71 -2.86
CA ARG A 29 -11.40 -10.93 -4.00
C ARG A 29 -12.93 -10.84 -4.00
N LEU A 30 -13.47 -10.14 -3.00
CA LEU A 30 -14.91 -9.87 -2.86
C LEU A 30 -15.46 -8.96 -3.97
N ASP A 31 -14.58 -8.23 -4.65
CA ASP A 31 -14.88 -7.38 -5.81
C ASP A 31 -15.17 -8.19 -7.09
N VAL A 32 -14.59 -9.40 -7.20
CA VAL A 32 -14.66 -10.24 -8.41
C VAL A 32 -15.54 -11.45 -8.22
N LEU A 33 -15.52 -12.07 -7.04
CA LEU A 33 -16.20 -13.33 -6.76
C LEU A 33 -17.43 -13.17 -5.86
N PRO A 34 -18.52 -13.92 -6.14
CA PRO A 34 -19.69 -13.96 -5.27
C PRO A 34 -19.35 -14.47 -3.86
N PRO A 35 -20.04 -13.97 -2.80
CA PRO A 35 -19.79 -14.35 -1.40
C PRO A 35 -19.86 -15.85 -1.13
N GLU A 36 -20.69 -16.60 -1.89
CA GLU A 36 -20.82 -18.06 -1.73
C GLU A 36 -19.57 -18.81 -2.19
N ILE A 37 -18.75 -18.20 -3.07
CA ILE A 37 -17.49 -18.77 -3.53
C ILE A 37 -16.36 -18.39 -2.57
N THR A 38 -16.25 -17.13 -2.20
CA THR A 38 -15.20 -16.66 -1.29
C THR A 38 -15.28 -17.36 0.06
N LYS A 39 -16.50 -17.53 0.60
CA LYS A 39 -16.72 -18.25 1.86
C LYS A 39 -16.32 -19.74 1.79
N GLU A 40 -16.48 -20.41 0.65
CA GLU A 40 -16.06 -21.81 0.47
C GLU A 40 -14.52 -21.91 0.37
N LEU A 41 -13.86 -20.86 -0.15
CA LEU A 41 -12.41 -20.79 -0.30
C LEU A 41 -11.71 -20.31 0.97
N GLU A 42 -12.37 -19.55 1.85
CA GLU A 42 -11.86 -19.14 3.17
C GLU A 42 -11.46 -20.35 4.06
N GLY A 43 -12.06 -21.52 3.81
CA GLY A 43 -11.72 -22.76 4.52
C GLY A 43 -10.41 -23.41 4.06
N LEU A 44 -9.69 -22.86 3.07
CA LEU A 44 -8.38 -23.38 2.65
C LEU A 44 -7.33 -22.98 3.69
N GLN A 45 -6.99 -23.94 4.55
CA GLN A 45 -5.95 -23.77 5.56
C GLN A 45 -4.57 -23.98 4.95
N ASP A 46 -3.58 -23.26 5.49
CA ASP A 46 -2.18 -23.34 5.06
C ASP A 46 -1.43 -24.55 5.68
N GLU A 47 -2.14 -25.41 6.43
CA GLU A 47 -1.54 -26.59 7.03
C GLU A 47 -1.43 -27.72 6.00
N VAL A 48 -0.20 -28.07 5.66
CA VAL A 48 0.15 -29.15 4.72
C VAL A 48 1.00 -30.20 5.44
N PRO A 49 0.95 -31.46 5.06
CA PRO A 49 1.83 -32.48 5.66
C PRO A 49 3.30 -32.04 5.62
N PRO A 50 4.04 -32.23 6.70
CA PRO A 50 5.45 -31.82 6.75
C PRO A 50 6.30 -32.65 5.78
N VAL A 51 7.33 -32.02 5.23
CA VAL A 51 8.38 -32.66 4.46
C VAL A 51 9.37 -33.32 5.43
N SER A 52 10.06 -34.37 5.02
CA SER A 52 11.06 -35.04 5.87
C SER A 52 12.14 -34.06 6.33
N PHE A 53 12.52 -34.13 7.58
CA PHE A 53 13.58 -33.28 8.15
C PHE A 53 14.90 -33.38 7.37
N SER A 54 15.25 -34.59 6.85
CA SER A 54 16.45 -34.74 6.03
C SER A 54 16.46 -33.87 4.77
N ALA A 55 15.31 -33.68 4.12
CA ALA A 55 15.21 -32.81 2.94
C ALA A 55 15.31 -31.31 3.34
N ILE A 56 14.68 -30.93 4.45
CA ILE A 56 14.77 -29.57 5.01
C ILE A 56 16.21 -29.25 5.43
N ARG A 57 16.86 -30.19 6.13
CA ARG A 57 18.26 -30.07 6.52
C ARG A 57 19.17 -29.84 5.33
N THR A 58 19.04 -30.68 4.28
CA THR A 58 19.85 -30.55 3.08
C THR A 58 19.74 -29.15 2.44
N LEU A 59 18.51 -28.61 2.38
CA LEU A 59 18.30 -27.26 1.86
C LEU A 59 18.91 -26.21 2.78
N ALA A 60 18.64 -26.27 4.07
CA ALA A 60 19.13 -25.29 5.05
C ALA A 60 20.67 -25.27 5.09
N GLU A 61 21.33 -26.42 5.08
CA GLU A 61 22.80 -26.53 5.06
C GLU A 61 23.41 -25.99 3.75
N ALA A 62 22.74 -26.23 2.62
CA ALA A 62 23.17 -25.69 1.32
C ALA A 62 23.05 -24.16 1.29
N GLU A 63 21.97 -23.61 1.80
CA GLU A 63 21.72 -22.15 1.84
C GLU A 63 22.64 -21.45 2.85
N LEU A 64 22.83 -22.02 4.03
CA LEU A 64 23.65 -21.43 5.10
C LEU A 64 25.16 -21.71 4.93
N GLY A 65 25.54 -22.59 4.00
CA GLY A 65 26.94 -22.89 3.68
C GLY A 65 27.69 -23.70 4.73
N ALA A 66 27.00 -24.26 5.74
CA ALA A 66 27.57 -25.09 6.79
C ALA A 66 26.54 -26.08 7.37
N SER A 67 27.00 -27.15 8.01
CA SER A 67 26.10 -28.11 8.65
C SER A 67 25.34 -27.48 9.84
N LEU A 68 24.11 -27.94 10.06
CA LEU A 68 23.27 -27.40 11.14
C LEU A 68 23.94 -27.55 12.51
N GLU A 69 24.70 -28.61 12.72
CA GLU A 69 25.44 -28.82 13.97
C GLU A 69 26.58 -27.81 14.20
N ARG A 70 27.09 -27.19 13.11
CA ARG A 70 28.08 -26.10 13.23
C ARG A 70 27.41 -24.76 13.51
N LEU A 71 26.23 -24.56 12.99
CA LEU A 71 25.50 -23.29 13.08
C LEU A 71 24.66 -23.18 14.33
N PHE A 72 24.07 -24.27 14.80
CA PHE A 72 23.19 -24.34 15.95
C PHE A 72 23.70 -25.30 17.01
N ALA A 73 23.35 -25.09 18.27
CA ALA A 73 23.60 -26.04 19.35
C ALA A 73 22.67 -27.24 19.23
N SER A 74 21.44 -27.03 18.81
CA SER A 74 20.45 -28.07 18.49
C SER A 74 19.41 -27.55 17.52
N VAL A 75 18.82 -28.46 16.73
CA VAL A 75 17.64 -28.20 15.88
C VAL A 75 16.67 -29.35 16.09
N GLU A 76 15.42 -29.06 16.38
CA GLU A 76 14.39 -30.09 16.56
C GLU A 76 13.96 -30.64 15.19
N GLU A 77 13.93 -31.96 15.04
CA GLU A 77 13.54 -32.61 13.79
C GLU A 77 12.04 -32.52 13.54
N THR A 78 11.22 -32.47 14.59
CA THR A 78 9.79 -32.31 14.50
C THR A 78 9.46 -30.82 14.26
N PRO A 79 8.79 -30.45 13.15
CA PRO A 79 8.43 -29.08 12.91
C PRO A 79 7.36 -28.60 13.90
N ILE A 80 7.43 -27.34 14.29
CA ILE A 80 6.37 -26.68 15.08
C ILE A 80 5.21 -26.20 14.19
N ALA A 81 5.49 -25.96 12.91
CA ALA A 81 4.49 -25.61 11.90
C ALA A 81 4.96 -26.07 10.51
N ALA A 82 4.03 -26.46 9.68
CA ALA A 82 4.27 -26.81 8.28
C ALA A 82 3.20 -26.12 7.40
N ALA A 83 3.67 -25.24 6.55
CA ALA A 83 2.83 -24.46 5.62
C ALA A 83 3.04 -24.89 4.16
N SER A 84 2.30 -24.29 3.25
CA SER A 84 2.37 -24.58 1.80
C SER A 84 3.76 -24.30 1.22
N LEU A 85 4.45 -23.27 1.69
CA LEU A 85 5.73 -22.80 1.14
C LEU A 85 6.94 -23.23 1.97
N GLY A 86 6.77 -23.53 3.25
CA GLY A 86 7.88 -23.86 4.14
C GLY A 86 7.45 -24.56 5.42
N GLN A 87 8.41 -24.86 6.28
CA GLN A 87 8.14 -25.35 7.63
C GLN A 87 9.11 -24.74 8.63
N ALA A 88 8.69 -24.68 9.89
CA ALA A 88 9.41 -24.06 10.98
C ALA A 88 9.85 -25.10 12.02
N HIS A 89 11.10 -25.01 12.49
CA HIS A 89 11.70 -25.87 13.47
C HIS A 89 12.28 -25.05 14.63
N ARG A 90 12.13 -25.52 15.85
CA ARG A 90 12.87 -24.92 16.97
C ARG A 90 14.34 -25.24 16.88
N ALA A 91 15.15 -24.26 17.20
CA ALA A 91 16.59 -24.42 17.28
C ALA A 91 17.16 -23.59 18.45
N ARG A 92 18.38 -23.92 18.85
CA ARG A 92 19.14 -23.15 19.84
C ARG A 92 20.42 -22.63 19.19
N LEU A 93 20.71 -21.38 19.40
CA LEU A 93 21.97 -20.77 18.96
C LEU A 93 23.14 -21.34 19.79
N ARG A 94 24.31 -21.32 19.18
CA ARG A 94 25.53 -21.66 19.93
C ARG A 94 25.84 -20.59 20.97
N PRO A 95 26.53 -20.93 22.07
CA PRO A 95 26.81 -19.98 23.15
C PRO A 95 27.48 -18.68 22.70
N GLY A 96 28.33 -18.71 21.65
CA GLY A 96 28.96 -17.53 21.09
C GLY A 96 27.91 -16.61 20.40
N ASP A 97 27.15 -17.19 19.48
CA ASP A 97 26.09 -16.46 18.76
C ASP A 97 25.00 -15.96 19.71
N ALA A 98 24.66 -16.77 20.73
CA ALA A 98 23.69 -16.38 21.75
C ALA A 98 24.18 -15.22 22.62
N ALA A 99 25.49 -15.14 22.91
CA ALA A 99 26.05 -13.99 23.62
C ALA A 99 26.06 -12.71 22.77
N ASP A 100 26.29 -12.85 21.46
CA ASP A 100 26.35 -11.70 20.54
C ASP A 100 24.95 -11.15 20.22
N THR A 101 23.95 -12.02 20.04
CA THR A 101 22.57 -11.65 19.70
C THR A 101 21.66 -11.41 20.92
N GLY A 102 22.03 -11.94 22.07
CA GLY A 102 21.14 -11.98 23.25
C GLY A 102 20.04 -13.06 23.17
N LEU A 103 20.02 -13.87 22.11
CA LEU A 103 18.99 -14.89 21.85
C LEU A 103 19.56 -16.28 22.04
N GLU A 104 18.92 -17.12 22.85
CA GLU A 104 19.29 -18.52 23.02
C GLU A 104 18.42 -19.44 22.16
N SER A 105 17.12 -19.22 22.20
CA SER A 105 16.12 -20.02 21.49
C SER A 105 15.64 -19.28 20.24
N VAL A 106 15.62 -19.99 19.10
CA VAL A 106 15.22 -19.43 17.80
C VAL A 106 14.32 -20.40 17.05
N VAL A 107 13.57 -19.88 16.09
CA VAL A 107 12.80 -20.65 15.12
C VAL A 107 13.49 -20.56 13.78
N LEU A 108 13.80 -21.70 13.20
CA LEU A 108 14.37 -21.85 11.87
C LEU A 108 13.24 -22.13 10.87
N LYS A 109 12.85 -21.15 10.09
CA LYS A 109 11.85 -21.26 9.01
C LYS A 109 12.60 -21.60 7.72
N VAL A 110 12.28 -22.72 7.10
CA VAL A 110 12.96 -23.22 5.88
C VAL A 110 11.93 -23.48 4.81
N GLN A 111 12.19 -23.02 3.60
CA GLN A 111 11.33 -23.30 2.45
C GLN A 111 11.26 -24.80 2.15
N ARG A 112 10.16 -25.19 1.50
CA ARG A 112 10.08 -26.56 0.96
C ARG A 112 11.07 -26.73 -0.18
N PRO A 113 11.80 -27.84 -0.23
CA PRO A 113 12.68 -28.13 -1.35
C PRO A 113 11.94 -28.09 -2.68
N GLY A 114 12.50 -27.35 -3.65
CA GLY A 114 11.93 -27.25 -5.00
C GLY A 114 10.74 -26.32 -5.15
N ILE A 115 10.39 -25.53 -4.14
CA ILE A 115 9.23 -24.63 -4.19
C ILE A 115 9.34 -23.61 -5.32
N ASP A 116 10.53 -23.09 -5.64
CA ASP A 116 10.74 -22.15 -6.74
C ASP A 116 10.27 -22.73 -8.08
N ALA A 117 10.66 -23.98 -8.37
CA ALA A 117 10.28 -24.65 -9.60
C ALA A 117 8.76 -24.93 -9.68
N ILE A 118 8.15 -25.23 -8.53
CA ILE A 118 6.68 -25.43 -8.43
C ILE A 118 5.98 -24.10 -8.70
N VAL A 119 6.42 -23.02 -8.07
CA VAL A 119 5.85 -21.68 -8.24
C VAL A 119 5.98 -21.23 -9.70
N ASP A 120 7.15 -21.39 -10.33
CA ASP A 120 7.35 -21.02 -11.73
C ASP A 120 6.41 -21.78 -12.68
N VAL A 121 6.25 -23.10 -12.48
CA VAL A 121 5.36 -23.94 -13.30
C VAL A 121 3.89 -23.57 -13.08
N ASP A 122 3.49 -23.38 -11.82
CA ASP A 122 2.12 -23.06 -11.47
C ASP A 122 1.72 -21.67 -11.97
N LEU A 123 2.61 -20.67 -11.82
CA LEU A 123 2.39 -19.32 -12.35
C LEU A 123 2.31 -19.33 -13.89
N ALA A 124 3.17 -20.10 -14.55
CA ALA A 124 3.09 -20.25 -16.01
C ALA A 124 1.77 -20.89 -16.45
N ALA A 125 1.26 -21.87 -15.70
CA ALA A 125 -0.03 -22.48 -15.93
C ALA A 125 -1.18 -21.51 -15.68
N LEU A 126 -1.16 -20.76 -14.57
CA LEU A 126 -2.16 -19.75 -14.23
C LEU A 126 -2.22 -18.64 -15.29
N ARG A 127 -1.06 -18.14 -15.77
CA ARG A 127 -1.01 -17.16 -16.87
C ARG A 127 -1.68 -17.66 -18.14
N LYS A 128 -1.48 -18.94 -18.50
CA LYS A 128 -2.15 -19.55 -19.67
C LYS A 128 -3.65 -19.65 -19.46
N VAL A 129 -4.09 -20.10 -18.28
CA VAL A 129 -5.51 -20.21 -17.93
C VAL A 129 -6.15 -18.82 -17.89
N GLY A 130 -5.50 -17.83 -17.27
CA GLY A 130 -5.95 -16.45 -17.24
C GLY A 130 -6.13 -15.84 -18.63
N GLY A 131 -5.15 -16.06 -19.53
CA GLY A 131 -5.23 -15.64 -20.92
C GLY A 131 -6.29 -16.38 -21.74
N TRP A 132 -6.69 -17.58 -21.35
CA TRP A 132 -7.83 -18.29 -21.95
C TRP A 132 -9.16 -17.75 -21.40
N LEU A 133 -9.28 -17.54 -20.10
CA LEU A 133 -10.47 -17.02 -19.45
C LEU A 133 -10.80 -15.59 -19.88
N SER A 134 -9.80 -14.75 -20.18
CA SER A 134 -10.01 -13.39 -20.69
C SER A 134 -10.73 -13.32 -22.03
N ARG A 135 -10.79 -14.43 -22.79
CA ARG A 135 -11.53 -14.54 -24.06
C ARG A 135 -13.01 -14.91 -23.85
N VAL A 136 -13.38 -15.29 -22.64
CA VAL A 136 -14.76 -15.66 -22.29
C VAL A 136 -15.50 -14.40 -21.83
N ARG A 137 -16.42 -13.89 -22.64
CA ARG A 137 -17.17 -12.65 -22.37
C ARG A 137 -17.78 -12.57 -20.97
N LEU A 138 -18.34 -13.67 -20.48
CA LEU A 138 -18.95 -13.73 -19.15
C LEU A 138 -17.95 -13.40 -18.02
N VAL A 139 -16.66 -13.66 -18.25
CA VAL A 139 -15.57 -13.43 -17.30
C VAL A 139 -14.95 -12.07 -17.56
N SER A 140 -14.59 -11.76 -18.82
CA SER A 140 -13.92 -10.51 -19.19
C SER A 140 -14.77 -9.24 -18.94
N ASP A 141 -16.10 -9.38 -18.94
CA ASP A 141 -17.00 -8.26 -18.61
C ASP A 141 -17.03 -7.95 -17.11
N ARG A 142 -16.43 -8.81 -16.27
CA ARG A 142 -16.45 -8.69 -14.80
C ARG A 142 -15.09 -8.56 -14.15
N ALA A 143 -14.05 -9.11 -14.77
CA ALA A 143 -12.70 -9.13 -14.20
C ALA A 143 -11.62 -9.17 -15.27
N ASP A 144 -10.53 -8.44 -15.05
CA ASP A 144 -9.29 -8.58 -15.80
C ASP A 144 -8.47 -9.73 -15.20
N VAL A 145 -8.76 -10.96 -15.65
CA VAL A 145 -8.11 -12.16 -15.11
C VAL A 145 -6.59 -12.17 -15.33
N PRO A 146 -6.04 -11.73 -16.47
CA PRO A 146 -4.60 -11.57 -16.62
C PRO A 146 -3.96 -10.66 -15.57
N ALA A 147 -4.56 -9.49 -15.29
CA ALA A 147 -4.07 -8.57 -14.25
C ALA A 147 -4.11 -9.22 -12.86
N LEU A 148 -5.20 -9.94 -12.53
CA LEU A 148 -5.33 -10.69 -11.28
C LEU A 148 -4.26 -11.78 -11.13
N VAL A 149 -3.91 -12.47 -12.22
CA VAL A 149 -2.84 -13.49 -12.19
C VAL A 149 -1.48 -12.86 -11.98
N GLU A 150 -1.20 -11.70 -12.58
CA GLU A 150 0.08 -11.01 -12.34
C GLU A 150 0.17 -10.44 -10.93
N GLU A 151 -0.90 -9.88 -10.37
CA GLU A 151 -1.01 -9.45 -8.98
C GLU A 151 -0.69 -10.62 -8.03
N PHE A 152 -1.36 -11.76 -8.24
CA PHE A 152 -1.10 -12.98 -7.48
C PHE A 152 0.34 -13.47 -7.63
N ALA A 153 0.91 -13.40 -8.85
CA ALA A 153 2.28 -13.82 -9.12
C ALA A 153 3.27 -12.97 -8.32
N GLN A 154 3.08 -11.65 -8.32
CA GLN A 154 3.94 -10.73 -7.58
C GLN A 154 3.88 -11.00 -6.07
N THR A 155 2.69 -11.05 -5.50
CA THR A 155 2.49 -11.36 -4.07
C THR A 155 3.11 -12.70 -3.69
N SER A 156 2.93 -13.74 -4.53
CA SER A 156 3.50 -15.07 -4.27
C SER A 156 5.03 -15.08 -4.33
N LEU A 157 5.63 -14.31 -5.25
CA LEU A 157 7.09 -14.20 -5.37
C LEU A 157 7.70 -13.41 -4.22
N GLU A 158 7.00 -12.42 -3.67
CA GLU A 158 7.41 -11.68 -2.47
C GLU A 158 7.35 -12.58 -1.24
N GLU A 159 6.31 -13.41 -1.11
CA GLU A 159 6.11 -14.33 0.03
C GLU A 159 7.15 -15.47 0.09
N ILE A 160 7.69 -15.89 -1.07
CA ILE A 160 8.77 -16.88 -1.08
C ILE A 160 10.16 -16.29 -0.82
N ASP A 161 10.30 -14.97 -0.67
CA ASP A 161 11.58 -14.34 -0.34
C ASP A 161 11.64 -14.02 1.14
N TYR A 162 12.26 -14.92 1.93
CA TYR A 162 12.37 -14.76 3.38
C TYR A 162 13.23 -13.57 3.83
N LEU A 163 14.06 -13.00 2.96
CA LEU A 163 14.74 -11.74 3.26
C LEU A 163 13.76 -10.57 3.31
N ASN A 164 12.72 -10.59 2.47
CA ASN A 164 11.64 -9.61 2.54
C ASN A 164 10.83 -9.76 3.83
N GLU A 165 10.51 -10.99 4.24
CA GLU A 165 9.82 -11.25 5.50
C GLU A 165 10.63 -10.74 6.70
N GLY A 166 11.94 -11.00 6.73
CA GLY A 166 12.84 -10.49 7.77
C GLY A 166 12.91 -8.95 7.78
N ALA A 167 13.04 -8.33 6.61
CA ALA A 167 13.06 -6.87 6.48
C ALA A 167 11.73 -6.22 6.91
N ASN A 168 10.60 -6.85 6.61
CA ASN A 168 9.28 -6.42 7.06
C ASN A 168 9.15 -6.52 8.58
N ALA A 169 9.67 -7.59 9.20
CA ALA A 169 9.68 -7.76 10.65
C ALA A 169 10.47 -6.63 11.34
N GLU A 170 11.67 -6.32 10.86
CA GLU A 170 12.47 -5.20 11.38
C GLU A 170 11.79 -3.85 11.20
N ARG A 171 11.24 -3.59 10.00
CA ARG A 171 10.49 -2.35 9.76
C ARG A 171 9.31 -2.22 10.73
N PHE A 172 8.57 -3.28 10.91
CA PHE A 172 7.44 -3.32 11.85
C PHE A 172 7.90 -3.09 13.30
N ALA A 173 9.01 -3.73 13.71
CA ALA A 173 9.60 -3.52 15.03
C ALA A 173 10.02 -2.05 15.27
N VAL A 174 10.60 -1.39 14.26
CA VAL A 174 10.97 0.03 14.33
C VAL A 174 9.73 0.93 14.44
N GLU A 175 8.70 0.67 13.64
CA GLU A 175 7.47 1.47 13.65
C GLU A 175 6.68 1.37 14.97
N PHE A 176 6.81 0.25 15.67
CA PHE A 176 6.14 -0.03 16.96
C PHE A 176 7.10 -0.07 18.15
N ALA A 177 8.32 0.46 18.02
CA ALA A 177 9.34 0.40 19.08
C ALA A 177 8.89 1.04 20.41
N ASP A 178 8.09 2.11 20.34
CA ASP A 178 7.57 2.84 21.50
C ASP A 178 6.21 2.32 21.98
N ASP A 179 5.66 1.28 21.35
CA ASP A 179 4.35 0.72 21.71
C ASP A 179 4.49 -0.54 22.56
N SER A 180 4.30 -0.40 23.86
CA SER A 180 4.39 -1.52 24.82
C SER A 180 3.36 -2.64 24.57
N ARG A 181 2.34 -2.40 23.75
CA ARG A 181 1.32 -3.41 23.39
C ARG A 181 1.82 -4.42 22.37
N VAL A 182 2.87 -4.08 21.59
CA VAL A 182 3.32 -4.82 20.42
C VAL A 182 4.67 -5.49 20.69
N GLY A 183 4.82 -6.71 20.20
CA GLY A 183 6.07 -7.46 20.17
C GLY A 183 6.33 -8.02 18.77
N VAL A 184 7.59 -8.07 18.41
CA VAL A 184 8.10 -8.62 17.15
C VAL A 184 9.29 -9.50 17.48
N PRO A 185 9.46 -10.69 16.89
CA PRO A 185 10.66 -11.49 17.07
C PRO A 185 11.86 -10.83 16.37
N ASP A 186 13.00 -10.86 17.04
CA ASP A 186 14.26 -10.41 16.45
C ASP A 186 14.72 -11.35 15.33
N VAL A 187 15.32 -10.78 14.28
CA VAL A 187 15.85 -11.53 13.13
C VAL A 187 17.33 -11.81 13.32
N VAL A 188 17.73 -13.07 13.19
CA VAL A 188 19.15 -13.47 13.19
C VAL A 188 19.67 -13.50 11.76
N TRP A 189 20.16 -12.36 11.29
CA TRP A 189 20.57 -12.16 9.88
C TRP A 189 21.73 -13.05 9.46
N GLU A 190 22.69 -13.33 10.35
CA GLU A 190 23.82 -14.22 10.08
C GLU A 190 23.39 -15.67 9.83
N ARG A 191 22.14 -16.00 10.13
CA ARG A 191 21.52 -17.31 9.93
C ARG A 191 20.27 -17.21 9.04
N SER A 192 20.18 -16.15 8.24
CA SER A 192 19.05 -15.91 7.33
C SER A 192 19.55 -15.74 5.90
N THR A 193 18.80 -16.30 4.95
CA THR A 193 19.01 -16.24 3.52
C THR A 193 17.65 -16.09 2.81
N ARG A 194 17.63 -16.05 1.51
CA ARG A 194 16.37 -16.02 0.75
C ARG A 194 15.43 -17.20 1.05
N ARG A 195 15.98 -18.36 1.45
CA ARG A 195 15.20 -19.59 1.67
C ARG A 195 15.18 -20.08 3.10
N VAL A 196 15.92 -19.43 3.96
CA VAL A 196 16.02 -19.76 5.39
C VAL A 196 15.90 -18.47 6.18
N LEU A 197 14.96 -18.43 7.12
CA LEU A 197 14.79 -17.31 8.04
C LEU A 197 14.92 -17.80 9.48
N THR A 198 15.78 -17.16 10.24
CA THR A 198 15.97 -17.46 11.67
C THR A 198 15.46 -16.28 12.48
N LEU A 199 14.47 -16.57 13.32
CA LEU A 199 13.80 -15.60 14.18
C LEU A 199 13.93 -16.00 15.65
N GLU A 200 13.78 -15.05 16.55
CA GLU A 200 13.60 -15.31 17.98
C GLU A 200 12.44 -16.31 18.21
N ASP A 201 12.63 -17.31 19.08
CA ASP A 201 11.53 -18.18 19.54
C ASP A 201 10.69 -17.44 20.58
N VAL A 202 9.61 -16.89 20.15
CA VAL A 202 8.66 -16.20 21.02
C VAL A 202 7.76 -17.24 21.67
N THR A 203 8.16 -17.72 22.85
CA THR A 203 7.30 -18.60 23.65
C THR A 203 6.07 -17.84 24.13
N ALA A 204 4.92 -18.08 23.50
CA ALA A 204 3.71 -17.29 23.70
C ALA A 204 2.45 -18.15 23.54
N ILE A 205 1.32 -17.59 23.99
CA ILE A 205 0.00 -18.21 23.91
C ILE A 205 -0.65 -17.78 22.59
N LYS A 206 -1.16 -18.74 21.80
CA LYS A 206 -1.95 -18.38 20.61
C LYS A 206 -3.14 -17.51 21.00
N ILE A 207 -3.40 -16.44 20.26
CA ILE A 207 -4.44 -15.45 20.60
C ILE A 207 -5.83 -16.10 20.78
N THR A 208 -6.12 -17.19 20.08
CA THR A 208 -7.41 -17.91 20.16
C THR A 208 -7.44 -19.02 21.23
N ASP A 209 -6.34 -19.29 21.91
CA ASP A 209 -6.33 -20.26 23.01
C ASP A 209 -6.81 -19.58 24.31
N THR A 210 -8.12 -19.35 24.38
CA THR A 210 -8.77 -18.69 25.52
C THR A 210 -8.55 -19.43 26.82
N ALA A 211 -8.40 -20.76 26.80
CA ALA A 211 -8.14 -21.55 27.99
C ALA A 211 -6.75 -21.30 28.54
N ALA A 212 -5.73 -21.26 27.69
CA ALA A 212 -4.36 -20.94 28.06
C ALA A 212 -4.21 -19.47 28.51
N LEU A 213 -4.93 -18.53 27.86
CA LEU A 213 -4.97 -17.13 28.28
C LEU A 213 -5.50 -16.99 29.72
N LEU A 214 -6.65 -17.59 30.01
CA LEU A 214 -7.24 -17.58 31.35
C LEU A 214 -6.32 -18.25 32.39
N ALA A 215 -5.67 -19.36 32.02
CA ALA A 215 -4.70 -20.03 32.90
C ALA A 215 -3.48 -19.15 33.22
N ALA A 216 -3.09 -18.26 32.30
CA ALA A 216 -2.05 -17.25 32.49
C ALA A 216 -2.55 -15.98 33.20
N GLY A 217 -3.84 -15.92 33.60
CA GLY A 217 -4.45 -14.74 34.24
C GLY A 217 -4.76 -13.59 33.26
N ILE A 218 -4.84 -13.89 31.97
CA ILE A 218 -5.14 -12.92 30.91
C ILE A 218 -6.60 -13.10 30.48
N ASP A 219 -7.39 -12.06 30.64
CA ASP A 219 -8.81 -12.05 30.24
C ASP A 219 -8.90 -11.84 28.70
N PRO A 220 -9.43 -12.80 27.93
CA PRO A 220 -9.60 -12.67 26.48
C PRO A 220 -10.41 -11.46 26.07
N ALA A 221 -11.42 -11.05 26.87
CA ALA A 221 -12.23 -9.88 26.61
C ALA A 221 -11.45 -8.56 26.68
N GLN A 222 -10.30 -8.54 27.37
CA GLN A 222 -9.37 -7.40 27.35
C GLN A 222 -8.39 -7.44 26.17
N VAL A 223 -8.14 -8.62 25.62
CA VAL A 223 -7.23 -8.78 24.47
C VAL A 223 -7.88 -8.25 23.19
N ALA A 224 -9.16 -8.50 22.97
CA ALA A 224 -9.89 -8.13 21.76
C ALA A 224 -9.81 -6.62 21.44
N PRO A 225 -10.15 -5.67 22.34
CA PRO A 225 -10.08 -4.25 22.04
C PRO A 225 -8.64 -3.75 21.81
N VAL A 226 -7.65 -4.35 22.50
CA VAL A 226 -6.24 -3.99 22.30
C VAL A 226 -5.77 -4.45 20.91
N PHE A 227 -6.14 -5.66 20.51
CA PHE A 227 -5.82 -6.16 19.19
C PHE A 227 -6.46 -5.31 18.08
N ALA A 228 -7.76 -4.97 18.21
CA ALA A 228 -8.42 -4.08 17.27
C ALA A 228 -7.73 -2.71 17.18
N SER A 229 -7.36 -2.11 18.33
CA SER A 229 -6.68 -0.81 18.37
C SER A 229 -5.30 -0.88 17.70
N VAL A 230 -4.50 -1.92 17.96
CA VAL A 230 -3.19 -2.10 17.30
C VAL A 230 -3.34 -2.26 15.79
N MET A 231 -4.35 -2.99 15.33
CA MET A 231 -4.63 -3.13 13.89
C MET A 231 -5.07 -1.80 13.27
N PHE A 232 -5.84 -0.98 13.98
CA PHE A 232 -6.19 0.36 13.52
C PHE A 232 -4.96 1.28 13.44
N ASP A 233 -4.07 1.24 14.44
CA ASP A 233 -2.83 2.02 14.43
C ASP A 233 -1.96 1.66 13.22
N GLN A 234 -1.83 0.38 12.88
CA GLN A 234 -1.12 -0.08 11.69
C GLN A 234 -1.69 0.54 10.41
N MET A 235 -3.00 0.53 10.23
CA MET A 235 -3.64 0.99 8.98
C MET A 235 -3.77 2.52 8.91
N PHE A 236 -4.15 3.16 10.02
CA PHE A 236 -4.54 4.58 10.01
C PHE A 236 -3.46 5.51 10.56
N THR A 237 -2.50 5.01 11.35
CA THR A 237 -1.43 5.83 11.94
C THR A 237 -0.09 5.59 11.26
N THR A 238 0.44 4.38 11.26
CA THR A 238 1.72 4.07 10.60
C THR A 238 1.54 3.93 9.08
N GLY A 239 0.50 3.25 8.65
CA GLY A 239 0.23 2.95 7.25
C GLY A 239 0.96 1.71 6.74
N PHE A 240 1.74 1.05 7.57
CA PHE A 240 2.33 -0.26 7.30
C PHE A 240 1.64 -1.28 8.19
N PHE A 241 0.95 -2.25 7.59
CA PHE A 241 0.05 -3.12 8.31
C PHE A 241 0.18 -4.58 7.92
N HIS A 242 -0.09 -5.44 8.87
CA HIS A 242 -0.20 -6.88 8.66
C HIS A 242 -1.45 -7.20 7.86
N ALA A 243 -1.29 -7.65 6.63
CA ALA A 243 -2.41 -7.91 5.72
C ALA A 243 -3.08 -9.28 5.95
N ASP A 244 -2.44 -10.18 6.70
CA ASP A 244 -2.97 -11.49 7.09
C ASP A 244 -2.91 -11.74 8.61
N PRO A 245 -3.64 -10.96 9.44
CA PRO A 245 -3.65 -11.10 10.90
C PRO A 245 -4.45 -12.34 11.34
N HIS A 246 -4.09 -13.49 10.78
CA HIS A 246 -4.68 -14.77 11.11
C HIS A 246 -4.30 -15.20 12.54
N PRO A 247 -5.16 -15.90 13.28
CA PRO A 247 -4.85 -16.34 14.65
C PRO A 247 -3.56 -17.16 14.80
N GLY A 248 -3.11 -17.80 13.73
CA GLY A 248 -1.84 -18.53 13.69
C GLY A 248 -0.60 -17.64 13.73
N ASN A 249 -0.75 -16.37 13.36
CA ASN A 249 0.34 -15.39 13.22
C ASN A 249 0.43 -14.41 14.40
N ILE A 250 -0.48 -14.54 15.38
CA ILE A 250 -0.61 -13.62 16.50
C ILE A 250 -0.63 -14.36 17.81
N PHE A 251 0.26 -13.95 18.71
CA PHE A 251 0.40 -14.52 20.04
C PHE A 251 0.21 -13.46 21.11
N VAL A 252 -0.18 -13.89 22.29
CA VAL A 252 -0.21 -13.08 23.51
C VAL A 252 0.95 -13.52 24.38
N THR A 253 1.93 -12.65 24.53
CA THR A 253 3.16 -12.94 25.30
C THR A 253 3.04 -12.32 26.69
N PRO A 254 3.03 -13.12 27.78
CA PRO A 254 3.09 -12.58 29.14
C PRO A 254 4.38 -11.78 29.36
N VAL A 255 4.27 -10.61 29.97
CA VAL A 255 5.41 -9.76 30.31
C VAL A 255 5.61 -9.78 31.81
N ALA A 256 6.81 -10.20 32.23
CA ALA A 256 7.17 -10.22 33.65
C ALA A 256 7.88 -8.93 34.05
N GLY A 257 7.46 -8.31 35.15
CA GLY A 257 8.18 -7.18 35.76
C GLY A 257 7.25 -6.15 36.41
N PRO A 258 7.67 -5.50 37.50
CA PRO A 258 6.87 -4.52 38.23
C PRO A 258 6.72 -3.15 37.49
N SER A 259 7.50 -2.94 36.42
CA SER A 259 7.47 -1.71 35.59
C SER A 259 6.72 -1.88 34.27
N ALA A 260 6.13 -3.05 34.01
CA ALA A 260 5.35 -3.25 32.80
C ALA A 260 3.99 -2.50 32.92
N GLU A 261 3.69 -1.63 31.99
CA GLU A 261 2.40 -0.95 31.88
C GLU A 261 1.23 -1.96 31.74
N ARG A 262 1.55 -3.13 31.16
CA ARG A 262 0.60 -4.22 30.94
C ARG A 262 1.30 -5.57 31.20
N ALA A 263 0.55 -6.53 31.71
CA ALA A 263 1.07 -7.87 32.05
C ALA A 263 1.32 -8.75 30.82
N TRP A 264 0.99 -8.29 29.63
CA TRP A 264 1.12 -9.01 28.36
C TRP A 264 1.23 -8.05 27.18
N LYS A 265 1.74 -8.53 26.06
CA LYS A 265 1.80 -7.85 24.77
C LYS A 265 1.33 -8.77 23.64
N LEU A 266 0.88 -8.19 22.54
CA LEU A 266 0.58 -8.89 21.30
C LEU A 266 1.88 -9.09 20.52
N THR A 267 2.18 -10.31 20.12
CA THR A 267 3.39 -10.62 19.34
C THR A 267 2.98 -11.14 17.96
N PHE A 268 3.40 -10.45 16.93
CA PHE A 268 3.22 -10.84 15.53
C PHE A 268 4.45 -11.63 15.08
N ILE A 269 4.26 -12.75 14.36
CA ILE A 269 5.37 -13.68 14.06
C ILE A 269 5.58 -13.98 12.56
N ASP A 270 4.65 -13.64 11.70
CA ASP A 270 4.75 -13.84 10.26
C ASP A 270 4.57 -12.50 9.55
N PHE A 271 5.55 -12.09 8.76
CA PHE A 271 5.57 -10.81 8.05
C PHE A 271 5.67 -11.00 6.53
N GLY A 272 5.30 -12.19 6.06
CA GLY A 272 5.31 -12.53 4.63
C GLY A 272 4.28 -11.74 3.83
N MET A 273 3.15 -11.37 4.45
CA MET A 273 2.11 -10.57 3.79
C MET A 273 1.86 -9.25 4.53
N MET A 274 2.49 -8.20 4.06
CA MET A 274 2.32 -6.85 4.58
C MET A 274 1.64 -5.94 3.56
N GLY A 275 0.84 -5.01 4.05
CA GLY A 275 0.20 -3.98 3.23
C GLY A 275 0.78 -2.60 3.53
N GLU A 276 0.72 -1.71 2.54
CA GLU A 276 1.16 -0.33 2.72
C GLU A 276 0.09 0.66 2.26
N VAL A 277 -0.22 1.64 3.11
CA VAL A 277 -1.14 2.74 2.81
C VAL A 277 -0.33 4.01 2.63
N PRO A 278 -0.19 4.52 1.40
CA PRO A 278 0.49 5.79 1.14
C PRO A 278 -0.11 6.94 1.96
N ALA A 279 0.71 7.90 2.38
CA ALA A 279 0.31 8.97 3.30
C ALA A 279 -0.91 9.79 2.82
N ASN A 280 -1.02 10.03 1.50
CA ASN A 280 -2.18 10.70 0.90
C ASN A 280 -3.47 9.88 1.03
N THR A 281 -3.41 8.57 0.78
CA THR A 281 -4.53 7.64 0.93
C THR A 281 -4.92 7.48 2.40
N ARG A 282 -3.94 7.41 3.29
CA ARG A 282 -4.14 7.30 4.74
C ARG A 282 -4.95 8.46 5.32
N SER A 283 -4.65 9.70 4.90
CA SER A 283 -5.46 10.87 5.29
C SER A 283 -6.92 10.73 4.85
N GLY A 284 -7.16 10.20 3.65
CA GLY A 284 -8.52 9.92 3.17
C GLY A 284 -9.22 8.81 3.95
N LEU A 285 -8.49 7.73 4.30
CA LEU A 285 -9.01 6.63 5.12
C LEU A 285 -9.38 7.08 6.54
N ARG A 286 -8.58 7.97 7.16
CA ARG A 286 -8.92 8.57 8.45
C ARG A 286 -10.25 9.33 8.39
N LYS A 287 -10.45 10.15 7.35
CA LYS A 287 -11.70 10.87 7.13
C LYS A 287 -12.87 9.92 6.91
N LEU A 288 -12.65 8.81 6.20
CA LEU A 288 -13.64 7.77 6.01
C LEU A 288 -14.04 7.13 7.34
N LEU A 289 -13.05 6.80 8.19
CA LEU A 289 -13.30 6.22 9.50
C LEU A 289 -14.05 7.18 10.41
N ILE A 290 -13.68 8.47 10.40
CA ILE A 290 -14.34 9.52 11.19
C ILE A 290 -15.80 9.69 10.72
N ALA A 291 -16.04 9.79 9.42
CA ALA A 291 -17.39 9.93 8.86
C ALA A 291 -18.25 8.69 9.18
N ALA A 292 -17.67 7.50 9.17
CA ALA A 292 -18.37 6.28 9.56
C ALA A 292 -18.72 6.27 11.06
N ALA A 293 -17.80 6.71 11.94
CA ALA A 293 -18.04 6.81 13.37
C ALA A 293 -19.10 7.88 13.71
N GLU A 294 -19.10 9.01 13.02
CA GLU A 294 -20.09 10.08 13.14
C GLU A 294 -21.42 9.75 12.46
N ARG A 295 -21.48 8.63 11.70
CA ARG A 295 -22.63 8.21 10.87
C ARG A 295 -23.03 9.26 9.84
N ASP A 296 -22.05 9.99 9.35
CA ASP A 296 -22.18 11.03 8.34
C ASP A 296 -22.14 10.42 6.93
N GLY A 297 -23.31 10.25 6.29
CA GLY A 297 -23.42 9.65 4.97
C GLY A 297 -22.79 10.52 3.87
N GLU A 298 -22.89 11.85 3.95
CA GLU A 298 -22.29 12.80 3.00
C GLU A 298 -20.77 12.82 3.15
N GLY A 299 -20.28 12.93 4.39
CA GLY A 299 -18.86 12.86 4.71
C GLY A 299 -18.24 11.54 4.24
N LEU A 300 -18.93 10.42 4.43
CA LEU A 300 -18.48 9.11 4.00
C LEU A 300 -18.30 9.03 2.48
N VAL A 301 -19.30 9.45 1.70
CA VAL A 301 -19.23 9.44 0.22
C VAL A 301 -18.13 10.38 -0.28
N THR A 302 -17.99 11.54 0.34
CA THR A 302 -16.92 12.49 0.04
C THR A 302 -15.53 11.87 0.32
N ALA A 303 -15.37 11.18 1.44
CA ALA A 303 -14.13 10.49 1.79
C ALA A 303 -13.82 9.35 0.80
N ILE A 304 -14.81 8.51 0.47
CA ILE A 304 -14.69 7.42 -0.52
C ILE A 304 -14.25 7.96 -1.88
N ARG A 305 -14.83 9.08 -2.35
CA ARG A 305 -14.44 9.74 -3.59
C ARG A 305 -13.00 10.24 -3.55
N ASN A 306 -12.60 10.88 -2.45
CA ASN A 306 -11.25 11.44 -2.29
C ASN A 306 -10.16 10.36 -2.24
N VAL A 307 -10.48 9.18 -1.79
CA VAL A 307 -9.59 8.02 -1.76
C VAL A 307 -9.50 7.32 -3.12
N GLY A 308 -10.35 7.71 -4.09
CA GLY A 308 -10.32 7.17 -5.44
C GLY A 308 -11.01 5.81 -5.60
N VAL A 309 -11.87 5.45 -4.66
CA VAL A 309 -12.65 4.19 -4.68
C VAL A 309 -13.88 4.29 -5.57
N LEU A 310 -14.42 5.50 -5.79
CA LEU A 310 -15.57 5.71 -6.69
C LEU A 310 -15.11 5.85 -8.14
N VAL A 311 -15.84 5.20 -9.06
CA VAL A 311 -15.70 5.50 -10.49
C VAL A 311 -16.16 6.93 -10.80
N PRO A 312 -15.54 7.61 -11.77
CA PRO A 312 -15.88 9.01 -12.10
C PRO A 312 -17.34 9.26 -12.52
N SER A 313 -18.05 8.21 -12.95
CA SER A 313 -19.46 8.27 -13.39
C SER A 313 -20.45 7.99 -12.24
N ALA A 314 -20.02 7.85 -11.00
CA ALA A 314 -20.87 7.53 -9.87
C ALA A 314 -21.85 8.68 -9.56
N ASP A 315 -23.12 8.35 -9.35
CA ASP A 315 -24.11 9.28 -8.80
C ASP A 315 -23.90 9.41 -7.28
N THR A 316 -23.21 10.48 -6.89
CA THR A 316 -22.86 10.72 -5.48
C THR A 316 -24.07 11.11 -4.65
N VAL A 317 -25.07 11.77 -5.21
CA VAL A 317 -26.27 12.25 -4.48
C VAL A 317 -27.12 11.05 -4.04
N GLU A 318 -27.35 10.09 -4.93
CA GLU A 318 -28.10 8.90 -4.62
C GLU A 318 -27.32 7.98 -3.64
N LEU A 319 -25.99 7.92 -3.79
CA LEU A 319 -25.13 7.18 -2.87
C LEU A 319 -25.12 7.80 -1.45
N GLU A 320 -25.05 9.14 -1.33
CA GLU A 320 -25.13 9.87 -0.06
C GLU A 320 -26.45 9.57 0.66
N ARG A 321 -27.56 9.61 -0.10
CA ARG A 321 -28.86 9.25 0.42
C ARG A 321 -28.91 7.80 0.91
N ALA A 322 -28.40 6.86 0.13
CA ALA A 322 -28.34 5.45 0.50
C ALA A 322 -27.50 5.24 1.78
N MET A 323 -26.32 5.87 1.88
CA MET A 323 -25.46 5.76 3.07
C MET A 323 -26.11 6.37 4.32
N THR A 324 -26.79 7.50 4.19
CA THR A 324 -27.53 8.12 5.30
C THR A 324 -28.65 7.20 5.81
N HIS A 325 -29.40 6.58 4.90
CA HIS A 325 -30.44 5.62 5.28
C HIS A 325 -29.87 4.33 5.87
N LEU A 326 -28.72 3.86 5.35
CA LEU A 326 -28.01 2.72 5.90
C LEU A 326 -27.61 2.96 7.36
N PHE A 327 -27.00 4.13 7.64
CA PHE A 327 -26.61 4.49 9.00
C PHE A 327 -27.81 4.70 9.93
N ALA A 328 -28.90 5.27 9.44
CA ALA A 328 -30.11 5.44 10.23
C ALA A 328 -30.75 4.10 10.64
N ARG A 329 -30.62 3.07 9.80
CA ARG A 329 -31.19 1.74 10.03
C ARG A 329 -30.27 0.78 10.77
N PHE A 330 -28.98 0.74 10.40
CA PHE A 330 -28.03 -0.30 10.80
C PHE A 330 -26.78 0.27 11.50
N GLY A 331 -26.67 1.58 11.62
CA GLY A 331 -25.48 2.24 12.17
C GLY A 331 -25.27 1.91 13.64
N GLY A 332 -24.07 1.40 13.94
CA GLY A 332 -23.64 1.00 15.28
C GLY A 332 -23.98 -0.44 15.66
N MET A 333 -24.69 -1.18 14.82
CA MET A 333 -24.96 -2.59 15.07
C MET A 333 -23.71 -3.42 14.86
N GLY A 334 -23.38 -4.31 15.80
CA GLY A 334 -22.35 -5.32 15.65
C GLY A 334 -22.80 -6.49 14.77
N PHE A 335 -21.85 -7.36 14.41
CA PHE A 335 -22.15 -8.54 13.59
C PHE A 335 -23.20 -9.46 14.24
N ALA A 336 -23.23 -9.58 15.56
CA ALA A 336 -24.22 -10.35 16.28
C ALA A 336 -25.62 -9.74 16.11
N GLU A 337 -25.76 -8.43 16.30
CA GLU A 337 -27.03 -7.72 16.14
C GLU A 337 -27.53 -7.70 14.71
N LEU A 338 -26.63 -7.54 13.73
CA LEU A 338 -26.95 -7.59 12.30
C LEU A 338 -27.52 -8.97 11.89
N ARG A 339 -27.11 -10.07 12.55
CA ARG A 339 -27.68 -11.41 12.30
C ARG A 339 -29.10 -11.56 12.83
N GLU A 340 -29.48 -10.77 13.84
CA GLU A 340 -30.82 -10.79 14.44
C GLU A 340 -31.81 -9.88 13.71
N VAL A 341 -31.31 -8.97 12.83
CA VAL A 341 -32.15 -8.09 12.01
C VAL A 341 -33.03 -8.92 11.07
N ASP A 342 -34.32 -8.57 11.00
CA ASP A 342 -35.28 -9.26 10.10
C ASP A 342 -34.76 -9.17 8.65
N PRO A 343 -34.60 -10.31 7.94
CA PRO A 343 -34.18 -10.32 6.53
C PRO A 343 -35.08 -9.46 5.61
N ARG A 344 -36.27 -9.08 6.05
CA ARG A 344 -37.16 -8.16 5.32
C ARG A 344 -36.60 -6.75 5.29
N GLU A 345 -35.99 -6.28 6.37
CA GLU A 345 -35.41 -4.93 6.44
C GLU A 345 -34.25 -4.76 5.44
N PHE A 346 -33.40 -5.78 5.32
CA PHE A 346 -32.35 -5.78 4.28
C PHE A 346 -32.95 -5.83 2.87
N ARG A 347 -34.02 -6.57 2.68
CA ARG A 347 -34.71 -6.65 1.39
C ARG A 347 -35.35 -5.32 1.02
N ASP A 348 -36.01 -4.66 1.99
CA ASP A 348 -36.66 -3.36 1.76
C ASP A 348 -35.61 -2.28 1.41
N PHE A 349 -34.47 -2.27 2.10
CA PHE A 349 -33.33 -1.41 1.74
C PHE A 349 -32.80 -1.74 0.33
N ALA A 350 -32.61 -3.01 0.01
CA ALA A 350 -32.13 -3.45 -1.31
C ALA A 350 -33.13 -3.15 -2.44
N VAL A 351 -34.43 -3.08 -2.16
CA VAL A 351 -35.45 -2.66 -3.13
C VAL A 351 -35.43 -1.14 -3.29
N GLU A 352 -35.33 -0.37 -2.20
CA GLU A 352 -35.32 1.09 -2.22
C GLU A 352 -34.08 1.64 -2.94
N PHE A 353 -32.89 1.06 -2.70
CA PHE A 353 -31.61 1.47 -3.29
C PHE A 353 -31.05 0.47 -4.29
N GLY A 354 -31.93 -0.33 -4.93
CA GLY A 354 -31.55 -1.45 -5.80
C GLY A 354 -30.69 -1.05 -7.00
N ASP A 355 -30.86 0.15 -7.51
CA ASP A 355 -30.05 0.66 -8.63
C ASP A 355 -28.64 1.05 -8.17
N VAL A 356 -28.49 1.67 -6.97
CA VAL A 356 -27.19 1.94 -6.35
C VAL A 356 -26.45 0.64 -6.03
N VAL A 357 -27.16 -0.33 -5.44
CA VAL A 357 -26.60 -1.65 -5.09
C VAL A 357 -26.19 -2.45 -6.34
N ARG A 358 -26.93 -2.33 -7.44
CA ARG A 358 -26.62 -3.05 -8.70
C ARG A 358 -25.48 -2.38 -9.48
N SER A 359 -25.43 -1.05 -9.48
CA SER A 359 -24.41 -0.31 -10.20
C SER A 359 -23.07 -0.35 -9.48
N LEU A 360 -23.08 -0.57 -8.14
CA LEU A 360 -21.94 -0.53 -7.21
C LEU A 360 -20.76 0.21 -7.85
N PRO A 361 -20.74 1.55 -7.81
CA PRO A 361 -19.80 2.34 -8.59
C PRO A 361 -18.41 2.38 -7.94
N PHE A 362 -17.96 1.24 -7.41
CA PHE A 362 -16.70 1.13 -6.68
C PHE A 362 -15.66 0.41 -7.52
N GLN A 363 -14.47 0.98 -7.54
CA GLN A 363 -13.27 0.35 -8.06
C GLN A 363 -12.24 0.33 -6.91
N LEU A 364 -12.08 -0.85 -6.31
CA LEU A 364 -11.21 -1.01 -5.15
C LEU A 364 -9.75 -1.20 -5.60
N PRO A 365 -8.84 -0.29 -5.24
CA PRO A 365 -7.40 -0.54 -5.37
C PRO A 365 -6.97 -1.75 -4.52
N GLU A 366 -5.88 -2.42 -4.91
CA GLU A 366 -5.35 -3.60 -4.22
C GLU A 366 -5.17 -3.38 -2.71
N ASN A 367 -4.54 -2.27 -2.33
CA ASN A 367 -4.33 -1.92 -0.92
C ASN A 367 -5.62 -1.90 -0.10
N PHE A 368 -6.76 -1.53 -0.73
CA PHE A 368 -8.06 -1.55 -0.05
C PHE A 368 -8.58 -2.96 0.20
N LEU A 369 -8.33 -3.88 -0.72
CA LEU A 369 -8.71 -5.28 -0.54
C LEU A 369 -7.91 -5.90 0.62
N LEU A 370 -6.63 -5.59 0.72
CA LEU A 370 -5.80 -6.00 1.86
C LEU A 370 -6.30 -5.41 3.17
N ILE A 371 -6.71 -4.13 3.20
CA ILE A 371 -7.33 -3.50 4.38
C ILE A 371 -8.62 -4.21 4.76
N ILE A 372 -9.52 -4.46 3.79
CA ILE A 372 -10.80 -5.15 4.04
C ILE A 372 -10.54 -6.55 4.60
N ARG A 373 -9.58 -7.29 4.02
CA ARG A 373 -9.16 -8.61 4.51
C ARG A 373 -8.65 -8.52 5.95
N ALA A 374 -7.69 -7.62 6.22
CA ALA A 374 -7.12 -7.44 7.54
C ALA A 374 -8.19 -7.07 8.58
N MET A 375 -9.12 -6.17 8.23
CA MET A 375 -10.23 -5.78 9.10
C MET A 375 -11.20 -6.93 9.36
N SER A 376 -11.52 -7.72 8.33
CA SER A 376 -12.41 -8.88 8.46
C SER A 376 -11.80 -9.95 9.38
N LEU A 377 -10.52 -10.26 9.21
CA LEU A 377 -9.79 -11.19 10.08
C LEU A 377 -9.70 -10.66 11.51
N THR A 378 -9.39 -9.37 11.68
CA THR A 378 -9.36 -8.71 13.00
C THR A 378 -10.71 -8.85 13.71
N SER A 379 -11.81 -8.55 13.01
CA SER A 379 -13.17 -8.71 13.56
C SER A 379 -13.47 -10.17 13.94
N GLY A 380 -13.05 -11.13 13.11
CA GLY A 380 -13.22 -12.55 13.37
C GLY A 380 -12.46 -13.01 14.61
N VAL A 381 -11.19 -12.60 14.76
CA VAL A 381 -10.37 -12.90 15.94
C VAL A 381 -10.96 -12.27 17.19
N CYS A 382 -11.33 -10.99 17.14
CA CYS A 382 -11.96 -10.32 18.29
C CYS A 382 -13.25 -11.00 18.73
N SER A 383 -14.11 -11.41 17.78
CA SER A 383 -15.34 -12.14 18.07
C SER A 383 -15.10 -13.54 18.64
N SER A 384 -13.96 -14.17 18.35
CA SER A 384 -13.57 -15.44 18.96
C SER A 384 -13.06 -15.30 20.39
N LEU A 385 -12.53 -14.13 20.75
CA LEU A 385 -12.08 -13.78 22.09
C LEU A 385 -13.24 -13.35 23.01
N ASP A 386 -14.16 -12.60 22.47
CA ASP A 386 -15.39 -12.17 23.16
C ASP A 386 -16.56 -12.17 22.17
N GLU A 387 -17.54 -13.05 22.38
CA GLU A 387 -18.75 -13.16 21.53
C GLU A 387 -19.58 -11.87 21.50
N ARG A 388 -19.44 -11.01 22.51
CA ARG A 388 -20.13 -9.72 22.61
C ARG A 388 -19.33 -8.56 22.03
N PHE A 389 -18.11 -8.82 21.56
CA PHE A 389 -17.26 -7.78 20.99
C PHE A 389 -17.90 -7.18 19.73
N ASN A 390 -18.07 -5.87 19.77
CA ASN A 390 -18.52 -5.09 18.64
C ASN A 390 -17.37 -4.20 18.15
N LEU A 391 -16.93 -4.39 16.90
CA LEU A 391 -15.85 -3.62 16.32
C LEU A 391 -16.13 -2.11 16.33
N TRP A 392 -17.40 -1.70 16.20
CA TRP A 392 -17.81 -0.30 16.25
C TRP A 392 -17.52 0.36 17.60
N ASP A 393 -17.58 -0.39 18.70
CA ASP A 393 -17.24 0.11 20.04
C ASP A 393 -15.74 0.48 20.15
N SER A 394 -14.90 -0.09 19.27
CA SER A 394 -13.48 0.27 19.15
C SER A 394 -13.25 1.37 18.10
N VAL A 395 -14.08 1.44 17.06
CA VAL A 395 -13.97 2.45 15.99
C VAL A 395 -14.29 3.85 16.51
N GLU A 396 -15.36 4.01 17.27
CA GLU A 396 -15.83 5.32 17.77
C GLU A 396 -14.78 6.03 18.66
N PRO A 397 -14.22 5.40 19.72
CA PRO A 397 -13.19 6.03 20.54
C PRO A 397 -11.88 6.27 19.76
N TYR A 398 -11.54 5.39 18.82
CA TYR A 398 -10.37 5.55 17.96
C TYR A 398 -10.51 6.73 16.99
N ALA A 399 -11.66 6.88 16.34
CA ALA A 399 -11.96 8.03 15.49
C ALA A 399 -11.92 9.35 16.28
N ALA A 400 -12.45 9.34 17.52
CA ALA A 400 -12.37 10.49 18.42
C ALA A 400 -10.93 10.83 18.83
N GLN A 401 -10.04 9.83 18.94
CA GLN A 401 -8.62 10.04 19.15
C GLN A 401 -7.96 10.66 17.91
N LEU A 402 -8.20 10.12 16.73
CA LEU A 402 -7.69 10.67 15.47
C LEU A 402 -8.10 12.13 15.27
N LEU A 403 -9.35 12.48 15.59
CA LEU A 403 -9.83 13.86 15.52
C LEU A 403 -9.09 14.79 16.49
N ARG A 404 -8.76 14.32 17.69
CA ARG A 404 -7.96 15.10 18.65
C ARG A 404 -6.54 15.32 18.18
N ASP A 405 -5.93 14.29 17.62
CA ASP A 405 -4.56 14.33 17.09
C ASP A 405 -4.46 15.26 15.87
N GLU A 406 -5.42 15.21 14.96
CA GLU A 406 -5.50 16.14 13.82
C GLU A 406 -5.69 17.59 14.28
N ARG A 407 -6.54 17.85 15.27
CA ARG A 407 -6.73 19.20 15.84
C ARG A 407 -5.47 19.69 16.56
N GLY A 408 -4.79 18.81 17.29
CA GLY A 408 -3.50 19.12 17.94
C GLY A 408 -2.42 19.50 16.92
N ASN A 409 -2.29 18.75 15.86
CA ASN A 409 -1.36 19.02 14.77
C ASN A 409 -1.67 20.35 14.05
N ILE A 410 -2.94 20.64 13.76
CA ILE A 410 -3.35 21.91 13.14
C ILE A 410 -2.97 23.09 14.04
N VAL A 411 -3.16 23.00 15.35
CA VAL A 411 -2.79 24.06 16.29
C VAL A 411 -1.26 24.25 16.32
N GLN A 412 -0.49 23.16 16.28
CA GLN A 412 0.98 23.24 16.21
C GLN A 412 1.45 23.82 14.87
N ASP A 413 0.87 23.39 13.75
CA ASP A 413 1.19 23.91 12.41
C ASP A 413 0.86 25.40 12.29
N VAL A 414 -0.30 25.83 12.80
CA VAL A 414 -0.68 27.25 12.82
C VAL A 414 0.24 28.05 13.73
N ALA A 415 0.62 27.50 14.89
CA ALA A 415 1.60 28.16 15.79
C ALA A 415 2.98 28.27 15.14
N GLN A 416 3.43 27.22 14.45
CA GLN A 416 4.70 27.23 13.71
C GLN A 416 4.66 28.23 12.54
N GLN A 417 3.59 28.23 11.75
CA GLN A 417 3.41 29.21 10.66
C GLN A 417 3.32 30.65 11.20
N ALA A 418 2.69 30.85 12.34
CA ALA A 418 2.64 32.17 13.00
C ALA A 418 4.03 32.60 13.50
N LEU A 419 4.84 31.68 14.03
CA LEU A 419 6.23 31.90 14.41
C LEU A 419 7.10 32.23 13.21
N ASP A 420 6.98 31.47 12.12
CA ASP A 420 7.71 31.70 10.87
C ASP A 420 7.32 33.05 10.24
N ALA A 421 6.03 33.40 10.27
CA ALA A 421 5.56 34.72 9.83
C ALA A 421 6.07 35.85 10.72
N ALA A 422 6.15 35.65 12.05
CA ALA A 422 6.72 36.62 12.96
C ALA A 422 8.22 36.81 12.74
N VAL A 423 8.98 35.73 12.52
CA VAL A 423 10.44 35.79 12.18
C VAL A 423 10.64 36.52 10.85
N LEU A 424 9.80 36.26 9.84
CA LEU A 424 9.78 36.97 8.56
C LEU A 424 9.47 38.46 8.77
N ALA A 425 8.45 38.79 9.57
CA ALA A 425 8.05 40.18 9.86
C ALA A 425 9.12 40.98 10.59
N VAL A 426 9.85 40.36 11.52
CA VAL A 426 11.00 40.99 12.21
C VAL A 426 12.19 41.21 11.27
N GLY A 427 12.35 40.35 10.24
CA GLY A 427 13.41 40.50 9.23
C GLY A 427 13.08 41.45 8.08
N LEU A 428 11.78 41.75 7.85
CA LEU A 428 11.29 42.59 6.77
C LEU A 428 11.87 44.03 6.77
N PRO A 429 11.98 44.77 7.90
CA PRO A 429 12.53 46.11 7.89
C PRO A 429 14.00 46.17 7.41
N LYS A 430 14.81 45.18 7.80
CA LYS A 430 16.21 45.10 7.33
C LYS A 430 16.33 44.74 5.84
N ARG A 431 15.45 43.90 5.34
CA ARG A 431 15.41 43.51 3.90
C ARG A 431 14.85 44.65 3.04
N LEU A 432 13.82 45.34 3.52
CA LEU A 432 13.24 46.50 2.83
C LEU A 432 14.24 47.67 2.76
N ASN A 433 14.96 47.99 3.85
CA ASN A 433 16.02 48.99 3.82
C ASN A 433 17.11 48.61 2.81
N GLY A 434 17.53 47.36 2.75
CA GLY A 434 18.52 46.92 1.74
C GLY A 434 18.03 47.03 0.30
N VAL A 435 16.74 46.86 0.05
CA VAL A 435 16.12 47.04 -1.28
C VAL A 435 15.95 48.54 -1.60
N LEU A 436 15.52 49.35 -0.63
CA LEU A 436 15.39 50.80 -0.77
C LEU A 436 16.75 51.47 -1.05
N THR A 437 17.80 51.08 -0.33
CA THR A 437 19.16 51.59 -0.58
C THR A 437 19.65 51.22 -1.99
N ARG A 438 19.36 49.98 -2.47
CA ARG A 438 19.72 49.58 -3.84
C ARG A 438 18.87 50.25 -4.93
N LEU A 439 17.64 50.66 -4.61
CA LEU A 439 16.80 51.47 -5.48
C LEU A 439 17.34 52.94 -5.56
N GLU A 440 17.73 53.52 -4.42
CA GLU A 440 18.32 54.85 -4.36
C GLU A 440 19.68 54.92 -5.09
N ASP A 441 20.49 53.86 -4.97
CA ASP A 441 21.80 53.74 -5.64
C ASP A 441 21.69 53.32 -7.12
N GLY A 442 20.51 53.13 -7.66
CA GLY A 442 20.31 52.75 -9.06
C GLY A 442 20.87 51.37 -9.46
N SER A 443 21.26 50.53 -8.47
CA SER A 443 21.94 49.25 -8.67
C SER A 443 21.00 48.02 -8.76
N LEU A 444 19.68 48.25 -8.80
CA LEU A 444 18.70 47.18 -8.95
C LEU A 444 18.58 46.75 -10.41
N ALA A 445 19.38 45.76 -10.78
CA ALA A 445 19.20 45.07 -12.06
C ALA A 445 17.99 44.12 -11.96
N VAL A 446 16.83 44.55 -12.43
CA VAL A 446 15.68 43.67 -12.57
C VAL A 446 15.89 42.80 -13.82
N ALA A 447 16.47 41.64 -13.65
CA ALA A 447 16.55 40.64 -14.68
C ALA A 447 15.14 40.13 -14.99
N SER A 448 14.55 40.65 -16.05
CA SER A 448 13.25 40.19 -16.56
C SER A 448 13.49 39.29 -17.80
N PRO A 449 13.64 37.98 -17.67
CA PRO A 449 13.94 37.08 -18.79
C PRO A 449 12.89 37.14 -19.92
N ARG A 450 11.64 37.49 -19.56
CA ARG A 450 10.55 37.68 -20.55
C ARG A 450 10.72 38.95 -21.36
N LEU A 451 11.14 40.05 -20.75
CA LEU A 451 11.35 41.32 -21.45
C LEU A 451 12.54 41.21 -22.40
N GLU A 452 13.63 40.59 -21.98
CA GLU A 452 14.79 40.37 -22.84
C GLU A 452 14.49 39.44 -24.04
N GLN A 453 13.61 38.46 -23.86
CA GLN A 453 13.16 37.62 -24.97
C GLN A 453 12.25 38.36 -25.94
N GLN A 454 11.39 39.27 -25.45
CA GLN A 454 10.54 40.10 -26.31
C GLN A 454 11.37 41.13 -27.07
N VAL A 455 12.33 41.79 -26.43
CA VAL A 455 13.23 42.75 -27.10
C VAL A 455 14.07 42.05 -28.17
N ARG A 456 14.65 40.87 -27.90
CA ARG A 456 15.36 40.06 -28.89
C ARG A 456 14.48 39.60 -30.07
N ARG A 457 13.20 39.32 -29.83
CA ARG A 457 12.25 39.00 -30.89
C ARG A 457 11.95 40.25 -31.78
N LEU A 458 11.77 41.41 -31.15
CA LEU A 458 11.50 42.66 -31.86
C LEU A 458 12.69 43.04 -32.74
N ASP A 459 13.91 42.97 -32.20
CA ASP A 459 15.14 43.29 -32.94
C ASP A 459 15.31 42.39 -34.17
N ARG A 460 15.08 41.07 -34.03
CA ARG A 460 15.10 40.14 -35.19
C ARG A 460 14.02 40.44 -36.22
N THR A 461 12.85 40.87 -35.78
CA THR A 461 11.76 41.21 -36.71
C THR A 461 12.08 42.49 -37.46
N VAL A 462 12.62 43.49 -36.79
CA VAL A 462 13.08 44.74 -37.41
C VAL A 462 14.19 44.50 -38.41
N GLN A 463 15.21 43.72 -38.07
CA GLN A 463 16.31 43.36 -38.98
C GLN A 463 15.81 42.60 -40.23
N ARG A 464 14.87 41.68 -40.10
CA ARG A 464 14.26 41.00 -41.24
C ARG A 464 13.45 41.92 -42.12
N SER A 465 12.67 42.82 -41.53
CA SER A 465 11.88 43.81 -42.27
C SER A 465 12.78 44.79 -43.02
N ALA A 466 13.85 45.26 -42.42
CA ALA A 466 14.85 46.12 -43.06
C ALA A 466 15.53 45.40 -44.24
N SER A 467 15.96 44.16 -44.05
CA SER A 467 16.60 43.33 -45.12
C SER A 467 15.62 43.10 -46.27
N ALA A 468 14.34 42.85 -46.00
CA ALA A 468 13.34 42.67 -47.04
C ALA A 468 13.07 43.96 -47.83
N LEU A 469 13.05 45.11 -47.13
CA LEU A 469 12.90 46.43 -47.78
C LEU A 469 14.07 46.77 -48.70
N VAL A 470 15.31 46.56 -48.23
CA VAL A 470 16.54 46.77 -49.04
C VAL A 470 16.58 45.80 -50.25
N PHE A 471 16.20 44.56 -50.08
CA PHE A 471 16.04 43.60 -51.17
C PHE A 471 15.05 44.11 -52.22
N GLY A 472 13.85 44.50 -51.81
CA GLY A 472 12.83 45.00 -52.71
C GLY A 472 13.24 46.27 -53.43
N ALA A 473 13.86 47.22 -52.73
CA ALA A 473 14.35 48.46 -53.33
C ALA A 473 15.44 48.21 -54.37
N LEU A 474 16.41 47.36 -54.11
CA LEU A 474 17.47 47.00 -55.06
C LEU A 474 16.94 46.21 -56.26
N LEU A 475 15.99 45.32 -56.03
CA LEU A 475 15.37 44.55 -57.11
C LEU A 475 14.56 45.46 -58.06
N ILE A 476 13.78 46.38 -57.50
CA ILE A 476 13.02 47.37 -58.30
C ILE A 476 13.96 48.30 -59.03
N ALA A 477 14.95 48.88 -58.36
CA ALA A 477 15.92 49.75 -58.99
C ALA A 477 16.68 49.01 -60.12
N GLY A 478 17.10 47.76 -59.88
CA GLY A 478 17.76 46.95 -60.90
C GLY A 478 16.87 46.68 -62.12
N SER A 479 15.57 46.42 -61.87
CA SER A 479 14.63 46.18 -62.98
C SER A 479 14.33 47.46 -63.82
N VAL A 480 14.29 48.62 -63.16
CA VAL A 480 14.10 49.90 -63.86
C VAL A 480 15.34 50.29 -64.66
N VAL A 481 16.50 50.26 -64.05
CA VAL A 481 17.77 50.61 -64.72
C VAL A 481 18.14 49.62 -65.83
N ARG A 482 17.67 48.42 -65.81
CA ARG A 482 17.91 47.41 -66.86
C ARG A 482 17.34 47.85 -68.22
N ALA A 483 16.37 48.72 -68.25
CA ALA A 483 15.81 49.26 -69.51
C ALA A 483 16.82 50.14 -70.25
N ASP A 484 17.69 50.90 -69.51
CA ASP A 484 18.65 51.82 -70.05
C ASP A 484 20.11 51.23 -70.05
N ASP A 485 20.46 50.49 -69.06
CA ASP A 485 21.74 49.81 -68.94
C ASP A 485 21.59 48.36 -68.38
N THR A 486 21.71 47.40 -69.29
CA THR A 486 21.51 45.98 -68.98
C THR A 486 22.59 45.40 -68.05
N VAL A 487 23.81 45.91 -68.06
CA VAL A 487 24.89 45.45 -67.21
C VAL A 487 24.69 45.91 -65.77
N LEU A 488 24.44 47.19 -65.58
CA LEU A 488 24.22 47.79 -64.29
C LEU A 488 22.92 47.27 -63.63
N GLY A 489 21.86 47.09 -64.43
CA GLY A 489 20.60 46.52 -63.96
C GLY A 489 20.76 45.06 -63.41
N ASN A 490 21.50 44.21 -64.16
CA ASN A 490 21.76 42.86 -63.72
C ASN A 490 22.66 42.80 -62.48
N VAL A 491 23.64 43.70 -62.31
CA VAL A 491 24.48 43.79 -61.11
C VAL A 491 23.63 44.14 -59.91
N LEU A 492 22.74 45.14 -59.99
CA LEU A 492 21.83 45.52 -58.89
C LEU A 492 20.88 44.41 -58.50
N MET A 493 20.36 43.65 -59.48
CA MET A 493 19.51 42.49 -59.21
C MET A 493 20.27 41.36 -58.51
N ILE A 494 21.53 41.08 -58.89
CA ILE A 494 22.38 40.08 -58.22
C ILE A 494 22.75 40.54 -56.80
N VAL A 495 23.12 41.82 -56.64
CA VAL A 495 23.46 42.39 -55.33
C VAL A 495 22.26 42.35 -54.38
N SER A 496 21.02 42.46 -54.90
CA SER A 496 19.83 42.35 -54.07
C SER A 496 19.70 40.99 -53.34
N LEU A 497 20.34 39.92 -53.85
CA LEU A 497 20.32 38.62 -53.17
C LEU A 497 21.05 38.64 -51.83
N VAL A 498 21.98 39.57 -51.59
CA VAL A 498 22.74 39.65 -50.35
C VAL A 498 21.82 39.99 -49.16
N PRO A 499 21.01 41.06 -49.19
CA PRO A 499 20.07 41.32 -48.12
C PRO A 499 18.97 40.26 -47.98
N LEU A 500 18.58 39.59 -49.05
CA LEU A 500 17.65 38.46 -49.00
C LEU A 500 18.24 37.30 -48.18
N LEU A 501 19.45 36.88 -48.52
CA LEU A 501 20.15 35.83 -47.81
C LEU A 501 20.43 36.22 -46.36
N HIS A 502 20.80 37.48 -46.11
CA HIS A 502 20.99 37.96 -44.69
C HIS A 502 19.70 37.85 -43.90
N GLY A 503 18.55 38.28 -44.44
CA GLY A 503 17.25 38.19 -43.79
C GLY A 503 16.79 36.72 -43.49
N LEU A 504 17.13 35.80 -44.41
CA LEU A 504 16.85 34.36 -44.22
C LEU A 504 17.80 33.68 -43.21
N TRP A 505 19.06 34.09 -43.15
CA TRP A 505 20.07 33.54 -42.25
C TRP A 505 19.95 34.09 -40.81
N ALA A 506 19.58 35.35 -40.64
CA ALA A 506 19.33 35.96 -39.33
C ALA A 506 18.24 35.26 -38.51
N GLY A 507 17.58 34.25 -39.07
CA GLY A 507 16.58 33.40 -38.42
C GLY A 507 17.09 32.03 -37.96
N ARG A 508 18.29 31.58 -38.38
CA ARG A 508 18.79 30.22 -38.17
C ARG A 508 19.86 30.07 -37.07
N SER A 509 20.46 31.14 -36.57
CA SER A 509 21.45 31.09 -35.51
C SER A 509 20.77 31.11 -34.13
N GLY A 510 20.19 29.98 -33.75
CA GLY A 510 19.55 29.82 -32.44
C GLY A 510 18.85 28.46 -32.29
N LEU A 511 19.60 27.38 -32.51
CA LEU A 511 19.36 26.05 -31.95
C LEU A 511 20.43 25.76 -30.94
#